data_d12d438fcaa571f4a830975330b2c425
#
_entry.id   d12d438fcaa571f4a830975330b2c425
#
_cell.length_a   1.000
_cell.length_b   1.000
_cell.length_c   1.000
_cell.angle_alpha   90.00
_cell.angle_beta   90.00
_cell.angle_gamma   90.00
#
_symmetry.space_group_name_H-M   'P 1'
#
loop_
_entity.id
_entity.type
_entity.pdbx_description
1 polymer ?
#
loop_
_entity_poly.entity_id
_entity_poly.type
_entity_poly.pdbx_seq_one_letter_code
_entity_poly.pdbx_strand_id
1 'polypeptide(L)'
;NKINEYLVSTMIGATGRQRVPSDTIKNLDIPLPPLSEQQRIVSKLDLLFEKIDKSIALHQKNMDEADVFMGSVLNDVFGELEEKYPKVELTKYVKFNGGSQPPKSDFSDIELDGYVRLIQIRDYKTDNYIVYVDKNSVKKFCRKDDVMIGRYGPPVFQILRGIEGAYNVALMKAEPNEDIISKDFLFEFLKNSNIQNYIIGLSQRSAGQSGVNKEALEKYPISIPPLQIQQKVVKYLDEISEKIEKIKSIQKEKMDSLKALKASILDKAFRGEL
;
A
#
# COMPACT_ATOMS: atom_id res chain seq x y z
N ASN A 1 20.35 15.73 -15.97
CA ASN A 1 21.74 16.15 -15.80
C ASN A 1 22.53 15.74 -17.03
N LYS A 2 23.06 16.72 -17.79
CA LYS A 2 23.77 16.49 -19.06
C LYS A 2 24.92 15.48 -18.93
N ILE A 3 25.66 15.49 -17.81
CA ILE A 3 26.73 14.51 -17.56
C ILE A 3 26.18 13.10 -17.45
N ASN A 4 25.07 12.90 -16.72
CA ASN A 4 24.46 11.59 -16.57
C ASN A 4 23.90 11.09 -17.92
N GLU A 5 23.25 11.96 -18.70
CA GLU A 5 22.76 11.64 -20.04
C GLU A 5 23.91 11.24 -20.98
N TYR A 6 25.03 11.98 -20.94
CA TYR A 6 26.21 11.64 -21.65
C TYR A 6 26.81 10.29 -21.24
N LEU A 7 26.96 10.04 -19.92
CA LEU A 7 27.48 8.76 -19.41
C LEU A 7 26.57 7.59 -19.81
N VAL A 8 25.25 7.76 -19.71
CA VAL A 8 24.27 6.73 -20.13
C VAL A 8 24.36 6.46 -21.63
N SER A 9 24.52 7.49 -22.45
CA SER A 9 24.67 7.34 -23.91
C SER A 9 25.96 6.61 -24.33
N THR A 10 26.98 6.60 -23.48
CA THR A 10 28.28 5.93 -23.74
C THR A 10 28.36 4.53 -23.11
N MET A 11 27.30 4.04 -22.49
CA MET A 11 27.28 2.70 -21.91
C MET A 11 27.47 1.62 -22.95
N ILE A 12 28.32 0.64 -22.66
CA ILE A 12 28.58 -0.54 -23.47
C ILE A 12 28.20 -1.81 -22.74
N GLY A 13 27.79 -2.85 -23.48
CA GLY A 13 27.42 -4.17 -22.92
C GLY A 13 26.11 -4.70 -23.49
N ALA A 14 25.83 -5.98 -23.29
CA ALA A 14 24.58 -6.60 -23.68
C ALA A 14 23.45 -6.24 -22.71
N THR A 15 22.20 -6.42 -23.15
CA THR A 15 20.98 -6.18 -22.36
C THR A 15 21.06 -6.81 -20.97
N GLY A 16 20.98 -5.99 -19.93
CA GLY A 16 21.05 -6.41 -18.51
C GLY A 16 22.43 -6.25 -17.84
N ARG A 17 23.52 -5.93 -18.56
CA ARG A 17 24.87 -5.68 -18.01
C ARG A 17 25.58 -4.53 -18.72
N GLN A 18 24.96 -3.37 -18.76
CA GLN A 18 25.59 -2.17 -19.31
C GLN A 18 26.53 -1.52 -18.30
N ARG A 19 27.67 -1.03 -18.77
CA ARG A 19 28.66 -0.32 -17.96
C ARG A 19 29.21 0.91 -18.71
N VAL A 20 29.52 1.96 -17.97
CA VAL A 20 30.24 3.12 -18.50
C VAL A 20 31.71 2.72 -18.66
N PRO A 21 32.34 2.93 -19.84
CA PRO A 21 33.77 2.69 -19.99
C PRO A 21 34.59 3.60 -19.08
N SER A 22 35.69 3.09 -18.50
CA SER A 22 36.54 3.87 -17.61
C SER A 22 37.17 5.09 -18.31
N ASP A 23 37.44 4.98 -19.60
CA ASP A 23 38.03 6.09 -20.37
C ASP A 23 37.00 7.21 -20.62
N THR A 24 35.71 6.92 -20.71
CA THR A 24 34.67 7.94 -20.78
C THR A 24 34.66 8.81 -19.50
N ILE A 25 34.89 8.20 -18.33
CA ILE A 25 34.94 8.93 -17.09
C ILE A 25 36.25 9.74 -16.97
N LYS A 26 37.38 9.17 -17.34
CA LYS A 26 38.70 9.84 -17.28
C LYS A 26 38.80 11.06 -18.22
N ASN A 27 38.13 11.00 -19.35
CA ASN A 27 38.15 12.05 -20.37
C ASN A 27 36.97 13.01 -20.26
N LEU A 28 36.22 12.97 -19.14
CA LEU A 28 35.10 13.88 -18.92
C LEU A 28 35.64 15.27 -18.52
N ASP A 29 35.35 16.28 -19.32
CA ASP A 29 35.66 17.66 -18.99
C ASP A 29 34.75 18.15 -17.87
N ILE A 30 35.34 18.55 -16.72
CA ILE A 30 34.65 19.16 -15.62
C ILE A 30 35.16 20.57 -15.34
N PRO A 31 34.29 21.55 -15.06
CA PRO A 31 34.70 22.85 -14.57
C PRO A 31 35.44 22.72 -13.23
N LEU A 32 36.64 23.23 -13.15
CA LEU A 32 37.44 23.19 -11.92
C LEU A 32 37.77 24.62 -11.46
N PRO A 33 36.88 25.26 -10.67
CA PRO A 33 37.14 26.59 -10.11
C PRO A 33 38.24 26.54 -9.04
N PRO A 34 38.83 27.71 -8.64
CA PRO A 34 39.77 27.78 -7.54
C PRO A 34 39.26 27.11 -6.25
N LEU A 35 40.17 26.59 -5.44
CA LEU A 35 39.83 25.80 -4.24
C LEU A 35 38.91 26.57 -3.26
N SER A 36 39.13 27.88 -3.09
CA SER A 36 38.27 28.74 -2.27
C SER A 36 36.82 28.78 -2.76
N GLU A 37 36.63 28.81 -4.09
CA GLU A 37 35.31 28.80 -4.71
C GLU A 37 34.67 27.41 -4.60
N GLN A 38 35.43 26.34 -4.75
CA GLN A 38 34.92 24.97 -4.48
C GLN A 38 34.41 24.85 -3.03
N GLN A 39 35.18 25.33 -2.06
CA GLN A 39 34.76 25.31 -0.64
C GLN A 39 33.51 26.14 -0.39
N ARG A 40 33.39 27.32 -1.03
CA ARG A 40 32.21 28.18 -0.94
C ARG A 40 30.97 27.47 -1.49
N ILE A 41 31.10 26.84 -2.66
CA ILE A 41 30.00 26.09 -3.31
C ILE A 41 29.56 24.93 -2.41
N VAL A 42 30.49 24.11 -1.92
CA VAL A 42 30.20 22.96 -1.04
C VAL A 42 29.47 23.41 0.20
N SER A 43 30.01 24.44 0.92
CA SER A 43 29.38 24.94 2.14
C SER A 43 27.95 25.46 1.89
N LYS A 44 27.70 26.11 0.75
CA LYS A 44 26.38 26.58 0.37
C LYS A 44 25.42 25.42 0.04
N LEU A 45 25.91 24.39 -0.67
CA LEU A 45 25.16 23.18 -0.96
C LEU A 45 24.77 22.42 0.30
N ASP A 46 25.72 22.24 1.22
CA ASP A 46 25.49 21.52 2.47
C ASP A 46 24.37 22.20 3.29
N LEU A 47 24.45 23.54 3.44
CA LEU A 47 23.42 24.32 4.14
C LEU A 47 22.03 24.21 3.48
N LEU A 48 21.97 24.28 2.14
CA LEU A 48 20.71 24.19 1.41
C LEU A 48 20.12 22.78 1.47
N PHE A 49 20.96 21.76 1.31
CA PHE A 49 20.54 20.37 1.33
C PHE A 49 20.09 19.92 2.72
N GLU A 50 20.76 20.35 3.77
CA GLU A 50 20.30 20.12 5.15
C GLU A 50 18.87 20.63 5.37
N LYS A 51 18.58 21.86 4.91
CA LYS A 51 17.24 22.45 5.03
C LYS A 51 16.20 21.70 4.20
N ILE A 52 16.55 21.30 2.96
CA ILE A 52 15.66 20.56 2.08
C ILE A 52 15.38 19.17 2.65
N ASP A 53 16.41 18.44 3.08
CA ASP A 53 16.27 17.09 3.62
C ASP A 53 15.47 17.10 4.93
N LYS A 54 15.66 18.11 5.79
CA LYS A 54 14.83 18.33 6.97
C LYS A 54 13.36 18.57 6.61
N SER A 55 13.11 19.36 5.57
CA SER A 55 11.72 19.61 5.10
C SER A 55 11.08 18.35 4.52
N ILE A 56 11.82 17.55 3.75
CA ILE A 56 11.36 16.25 3.24
C ILE A 56 11.01 15.31 4.39
N ALA A 57 11.86 15.23 5.42
CA ALA A 57 11.62 14.40 6.59
C ALA A 57 10.37 14.85 7.38
N LEU A 58 10.10 16.15 7.48
CA LEU A 58 8.89 16.67 8.11
C LEU A 58 7.64 16.33 7.31
N HIS A 59 7.67 16.41 5.97
CA HIS A 59 6.56 16.01 5.13
C HIS A 59 6.27 14.51 5.25
N GLN A 60 7.33 13.65 5.30
CA GLN A 60 7.16 12.22 5.54
C GLN A 60 6.51 11.97 6.90
N LYS A 61 7.00 12.62 7.95
CA LYS A 61 6.43 12.52 9.30
C LYS A 61 4.95 12.89 9.32
N ASN A 62 4.55 13.97 8.64
CA ASN A 62 3.14 14.36 8.55
C ASN A 62 2.26 13.29 7.88
N MET A 63 2.79 12.56 6.90
CA MET A 63 2.06 11.43 6.27
C MET A 63 1.90 10.28 7.25
N ASP A 64 2.96 9.93 7.99
CA ASP A 64 2.94 8.86 8.99
C ASP A 64 1.97 9.20 10.13
N GLU A 65 1.96 10.45 10.60
CA GLU A 65 1.02 10.94 11.62
C GLU A 65 -0.43 10.93 11.15
N ALA A 66 -0.67 11.17 9.86
CA ALA A 66 -2.02 11.08 9.28
C ALA A 66 -2.56 9.64 9.28
N ASP A 67 -1.70 8.64 9.03
CA ASP A 67 -2.08 7.23 9.14
C ASP A 67 -2.36 6.82 10.60
N VAL A 68 -1.55 7.30 11.55
CA VAL A 68 -1.78 7.08 13.00
C VAL A 68 -3.11 7.72 13.43
N PHE A 69 -3.40 8.93 12.96
CA PHE A 69 -4.65 9.62 13.25
C PHE A 69 -5.87 8.83 12.77
N MET A 70 -5.83 8.28 11.53
CA MET A 70 -6.93 7.43 11.02
C MET A 70 -7.13 6.20 11.90
N GLY A 71 -6.05 5.55 12.34
CA GLY A 71 -6.11 4.44 13.28
C GLY A 71 -6.77 4.82 14.61
N SER A 72 -6.45 6.00 15.17
CA SER A 72 -7.10 6.52 16.37
C SER A 72 -8.59 6.75 16.18
N VAL A 73 -8.99 7.39 15.09
CA VAL A 73 -10.40 7.64 14.76
C VAL A 73 -11.19 6.33 14.68
N LEU A 74 -10.63 5.30 14.01
CA LEU A 74 -11.26 3.98 13.96
C LEU A 74 -11.44 3.39 15.37
N ASN A 75 -10.40 3.46 16.20
CA ASN A 75 -10.48 2.93 17.56
C ASN A 75 -11.52 3.65 18.42
N ASP A 76 -11.60 4.98 18.35
CA ASP A 76 -12.53 5.79 19.09
C ASP A 76 -13.99 5.46 18.68
N VAL A 77 -14.25 5.44 17.35
CA VAL A 77 -15.59 5.14 16.82
C VAL A 77 -16.04 3.74 17.20
N PHE A 78 -15.21 2.71 17.02
CA PHE A 78 -15.59 1.35 17.38
C PHE A 78 -15.61 1.13 18.88
N GLY A 79 -14.77 1.83 19.66
CA GLY A 79 -14.81 1.84 21.12
C GLY A 79 -16.15 2.37 21.65
N GLU A 80 -16.64 3.50 21.12
CA GLU A 80 -17.96 4.02 21.48
C GLU A 80 -19.12 3.05 21.14
N LEU A 81 -19.00 2.31 20.04
CA LEU A 81 -20.00 1.31 19.68
C LEU A 81 -19.96 0.11 20.64
N GLU A 82 -18.78 -0.28 21.10
CA GLU A 82 -18.61 -1.36 22.08
C GLU A 82 -19.26 -1.03 23.45
N GLU A 83 -19.28 0.24 23.82
CA GLU A 83 -19.95 0.70 25.05
C GLU A 83 -21.49 0.70 24.92
N LYS A 84 -22.00 0.95 23.70
CA LYS A 84 -23.45 1.17 23.46
C LYS A 84 -24.19 -0.10 23.03
N TYR A 85 -23.50 -1.06 22.42
CA TYR A 85 -24.13 -2.24 21.80
C TYR A 85 -23.50 -3.54 22.30
N PRO A 86 -24.30 -4.62 22.47
CA PRO A 86 -23.78 -5.89 22.94
C PRO A 86 -22.81 -6.52 21.94
N LYS A 87 -21.76 -7.15 22.46
CA LYS A 87 -20.77 -7.89 21.68
C LYS A 87 -21.31 -9.27 21.28
N VAL A 88 -21.07 -9.64 20.04
CA VAL A 88 -21.35 -10.98 19.50
C VAL A 88 -20.12 -11.47 18.73
N GLU A 89 -19.95 -12.78 18.59
CA GLU A 89 -18.89 -13.34 17.75
C GLU A 89 -19.15 -13.04 16.28
N LEU A 90 -18.10 -12.69 15.52
CA LEU A 90 -18.18 -12.41 14.09
C LEU A 90 -18.87 -13.54 13.31
N THR A 91 -18.56 -14.80 13.65
CA THR A 91 -19.12 -15.98 12.97
C THR A 91 -20.63 -16.05 13.02
N LYS A 92 -21.28 -15.35 13.95
CA LYS A 92 -22.74 -15.31 14.03
C LYS A 92 -23.40 -14.68 12.79
N TYR A 93 -22.72 -13.69 12.19
CA TYR A 93 -23.28 -12.93 11.06
C TYR A 93 -22.33 -12.77 9.87
N VAL A 94 -21.09 -13.28 9.97
CA VAL A 94 -20.09 -13.21 8.90
C VAL A 94 -19.55 -14.60 8.59
N LYS A 95 -19.60 -14.99 7.31
CA LYS A 95 -18.97 -16.22 6.82
C LYS A 95 -17.62 -15.92 6.20
N PHE A 96 -16.60 -16.69 6.55
CA PHE A 96 -15.26 -16.55 6.02
C PHE A 96 -14.94 -17.67 5.03
N ASN A 97 -14.89 -17.33 3.74
CA ASN A 97 -14.75 -18.26 2.63
C ASN A 97 -13.36 -18.15 2.02
N GLY A 98 -12.50 -19.17 2.20
CA GLY A 98 -11.19 -19.24 1.55
C GLY A 98 -11.31 -19.42 0.03
N GLY A 99 -10.33 -18.90 -0.70
CA GLY A 99 -10.23 -19.05 -2.15
C GLY A 99 -9.77 -20.43 -2.58
N SER A 100 -9.66 -20.62 -3.88
CA SER A 100 -9.19 -21.86 -4.51
C SER A 100 -7.97 -21.60 -5.39
N GLN A 101 -7.11 -22.62 -5.51
CA GLN A 101 -5.92 -22.54 -6.34
C GLN A 101 -6.03 -23.55 -7.48
N PRO A 102 -6.40 -23.10 -8.70
CA PRO A 102 -6.31 -23.97 -9.86
C PRO A 102 -4.82 -24.30 -10.19
N PRO A 103 -4.56 -25.37 -10.94
CA PRO A 103 -3.20 -25.71 -11.40
C PRO A 103 -2.59 -24.54 -12.20
N LYS A 104 -1.28 -24.34 -12.07
CA LYS A 104 -0.59 -23.28 -12.83
C LYS A 104 -0.64 -23.48 -14.35
N SER A 105 -0.84 -24.71 -14.80
CA SER A 105 -1.07 -25.05 -16.22
C SER A 105 -2.30 -24.37 -16.82
N ASP A 106 -3.26 -24.02 -15.97
CA ASP A 106 -4.54 -23.42 -16.39
C ASP A 106 -4.48 -21.89 -16.42
N PHE A 107 -3.30 -21.31 -16.13
CA PHE A 107 -3.11 -19.87 -16.09
C PHE A 107 -2.85 -19.31 -17.50
N SER A 108 -3.46 -18.18 -17.79
CA SER A 108 -3.22 -17.36 -18.97
C SER A 108 -2.82 -15.94 -18.55
N ASP A 109 -1.81 -15.36 -19.24
CA ASP A 109 -1.40 -13.96 -19.05
C ASP A 109 -2.30 -13.00 -19.86
N ILE A 110 -3.16 -13.54 -20.73
CA ILE A 110 -4.12 -12.78 -21.55
C ILE A 110 -5.54 -13.24 -21.22
N GLU A 111 -6.48 -12.29 -21.30
CA GLU A 111 -7.90 -12.60 -21.15
C GLU A 111 -8.41 -13.32 -22.41
N LEU A 112 -8.90 -14.55 -22.23
CA LEU A 112 -9.50 -15.37 -23.27
C LEU A 112 -11.02 -15.41 -23.08
N ASP A 113 -11.76 -15.76 -24.14
CA ASP A 113 -13.20 -15.95 -24.02
C ASP A 113 -13.53 -17.05 -23.01
N GLY A 114 -14.46 -16.76 -22.09
CA GLY A 114 -14.79 -17.67 -20.98
C GLY A 114 -13.81 -17.66 -19.81
N TYR A 115 -12.75 -16.86 -19.85
CA TYR A 115 -11.80 -16.71 -18.75
C TYR A 115 -12.19 -15.57 -17.81
N VAL A 116 -11.74 -15.67 -16.55
CA VAL A 116 -11.91 -14.64 -15.51
C VAL A 116 -10.60 -14.37 -14.81
N ARG A 117 -10.42 -13.16 -14.33
CA ARG A 117 -9.24 -12.79 -13.52
C ARG A 117 -9.16 -13.67 -12.28
N LEU A 118 -7.99 -14.29 -12.02
CA LEU A 118 -7.68 -14.98 -10.77
C LEU A 118 -6.92 -14.02 -9.85
N ILE A 119 -7.66 -13.41 -8.93
CA ILE A 119 -7.17 -12.37 -8.03
C ILE A 119 -6.19 -12.96 -7.00
N GLN A 120 -5.07 -12.29 -6.85
CA GLN A 120 -4.04 -12.55 -5.86
C GLN A 120 -3.80 -11.30 -5.00
N ILE A 121 -3.21 -11.43 -3.80
CA ILE A 121 -2.97 -10.28 -2.91
C ILE A 121 -2.18 -9.16 -3.62
N ARG A 122 -1.22 -9.51 -4.46
CA ARG A 122 -0.38 -8.55 -5.21
C ARG A 122 -1.17 -7.68 -6.19
N ASP A 123 -2.30 -8.17 -6.68
CA ASP A 123 -3.12 -7.48 -7.68
C ASP A 123 -3.79 -6.22 -7.11
N TYR A 124 -3.89 -6.11 -5.78
CA TYR A 124 -4.33 -4.88 -5.10
C TYR A 124 -3.26 -3.78 -5.04
N LYS A 125 -2.03 -4.08 -5.50
CA LYS A 125 -0.91 -3.13 -5.54
C LYS A 125 -0.51 -2.74 -6.96
N THR A 126 -0.67 -3.66 -7.92
CA THR A 126 -0.25 -3.46 -9.32
C THR A 126 -0.94 -4.45 -10.24
N ASP A 127 -1.26 -3.99 -11.45
CA ASP A 127 -1.81 -4.82 -12.52
C ASP A 127 -0.74 -5.50 -13.41
N ASN A 128 0.54 -5.41 -13.04
CA ASN A 128 1.65 -5.95 -13.85
C ASN A 128 1.68 -7.50 -13.92
N TYR A 129 0.91 -8.19 -13.11
CA TYR A 129 0.96 -9.65 -12.96
C TYR A 129 -0.42 -10.28 -12.96
N ILE A 130 -1.36 -9.72 -13.71
CA ILE A 130 -2.72 -10.26 -13.84
C ILE A 130 -2.64 -11.66 -14.45
N VAL A 131 -3.44 -12.56 -13.91
CA VAL A 131 -3.59 -13.93 -14.38
C VAL A 131 -5.07 -14.22 -14.59
N TYR A 132 -5.38 -14.91 -15.67
CA TYR A 132 -6.74 -15.35 -16.01
C TYR A 132 -6.81 -16.87 -15.97
N VAL A 133 -8.00 -17.41 -15.67
CA VAL A 133 -8.31 -18.85 -15.63
C VAL A 133 -9.67 -19.10 -16.23
N ASP A 134 -9.90 -20.32 -16.76
CA ASP A 134 -11.22 -20.72 -17.21
C ASP A 134 -12.24 -20.60 -16.07
N LYS A 135 -13.32 -19.86 -16.30
CA LYS A 135 -14.40 -19.63 -15.34
C LYS A 135 -14.99 -20.94 -14.79
N ASN A 136 -15.00 -22.00 -15.60
CA ASN A 136 -15.53 -23.29 -15.20
C ASN A 136 -14.59 -24.08 -14.27
N SER A 137 -13.28 -23.72 -14.24
CA SER A 137 -12.28 -24.37 -13.36
C SER A 137 -12.30 -23.83 -11.94
N VAL A 138 -13.02 -22.74 -11.68
CA VAL A 138 -13.05 -22.04 -10.38
C VAL A 138 -14.46 -21.94 -9.82
N LYS A 139 -14.59 -21.93 -8.49
CA LYS A 139 -15.89 -21.90 -7.80
C LYS A 139 -16.03 -20.72 -6.83
N LYS A 140 -14.96 -19.96 -6.61
CA LYS A 140 -14.90 -18.91 -5.61
C LYS A 140 -14.72 -17.55 -6.29
N PHE A 141 -15.76 -16.72 -6.19
CA PHE A 141 -15.81 -15.41 -6.84
C PHE A 141 -16.06 -14.31 -5.82
N CYS A 142 -15.52 -13.14 -6.10
CA CYS A 142 -15.84 -11.90 -5.39
C CYS A 142 -16.23 -10.79 -6.37
N ARG A 143 -17.00 -9.84 -5.86
CA ARG A 143 -17.36 -8.57 -6.51
C ARG A 143 -16.47 -7.45 -5.99
N LYS A 144 -16.51 -6.30 -6.63
CA LYS A 144 -15.72 -5.12 -6.23
C LYS A 144 -16.03 -4.62 -4.81
N ASP A 145 -17.29 -4.78 -4.37
CA ASP A 145 -17.76 -4.37 -3.06
C ASP A 145 -17.55 -5.41 -1.96
N ASP A 146 -17.14 -6.64 -2.30
CA ASP A 146 -16.88 -7.68 -1.32
C ASP A 146 -15.63 -7.37 -0.49
N VAL A 147 -15.70 -7.71 0.80
CA VAL A 147 -14.60 -7.57 1.74
C VAL A 147 -13.69 -8.77 1.62
N MET A 148 -12.45 -8.53 1.21
CA MET A 148 -11.42 -9.55 1.03
C MET A 148 -10.34 -9.43 2.09
N ILE A 149 -9.82 -10.56 2.54
CA ILE A 149 -8.78 -10.66 3.57
C ILE A 149 -7.56 -11.36 2.97
N GLY A 150 -6.42 -10.69 2.98
CA GLY A 150 -5.12 -11.29 2.67
C GLY A 150 -4.66 -12.19 3.81
N ARG A 151 -4.58 -13.51 3.55
CA ARG A 151 -4.27 -14.51 4.58
C ARG A 151 -2.79 -14.62 4.91
N TYR A 152 -1.93 -14.32 3.96
CA TYR A 152 -0.48 -14.54 4.04
C TYR A 152 0.31 -13.29 3.63
N GLY A 153 1.59 -13.29 3.92
CA GLY A 153 2.55 -12.27 3.49
C GLY A 153 2.80 -11.17 4.53
N PRO A 154 3.79 -10.32 4.30
CA PRO A 154 3.97 -9.05 5.01
C PRO A 154 3.20 -7.90 4.29
N PRO A 155 2.22 -7.26 4.95
CA PRO A 155 1.61 -7.64 6.21
C PRO A 155 0.60 -8.78 6.06
N VAL A 156 0.39 -9.55 7.13
CA VAL A 156 -0.72 -10.51 7.26
C VAL A 156 -2.00 -9.76 7.60
N PHE A 157 -3.16 -10.32 7.27
CA PHE A 157 -4.47 -9.77 7.59
C PHE A 157 -4.75 -8.43 6.90
N GLN A 158 -4.34 -8.29 5.62
CA GLN A 158 -4.71 -7.13 4.81
C GLN A 158 -6.21 -7.13 4.51
N ILE A 159 -6.89 -6.01 4.72
CA ILE A 159 -8.31 -5.84 4.39
C ILE A 159 -8.39 -5.12 3.05
N LEU A 160 -9.00 -5.76 2.06
CA LEU A 160 -8.92 -5.42 0.64
C LEU A 160 -10.31 -5.39 0.01
N ARG A 161 -10.51 -4.55 -1.02
CA ARG A 161 -11.70 -4.52 -1.87
C ARG A 161 -11.41 -3.80 -3.20
N GLY A 162 -12.33 -3.81 -4.14
CA GLY A 162 -12.24 -3.03 -5.37
C GLY A 162 -11.96 -3.83 -6.63
N ILE A 163 -11.67 -5.13 -6.52
CA ILE A 163 -11.41 -6.01 -7.66
C ILE A 163 -12.46 -7.13 -7.68
N GLU A 164 -12.93 -7.50 -8.88
CA GLU A 164 -13.85 -8.62 -9.10
C GLU A 164 -13.21 -9.73 -9.90
N GLY A 165 -13.63 -10.97 -9.66
CA GLY A 165 -13.13 -12.16 -10.32
C GLY A 165 -13.10 -13.39 -9.41
N ALA A 166 -12.45 -14.45 -9.86
CA ALA A 166 -12.10 -15.57 -8.99
C ALA A 166 -10.95 -15.18 -8.06
N TYR A 167 -10.84 -15.77 -6.88
CA TYR A 167 -9.76 -15.45 -5.94
C TYR A 167 -9.03 -16.70 -5.44
N ASN A 168 -7.72 -16.57 -5.29
CA ASN A 168 -6.84 -17.67 -4.93
C ASN A 168 -6.83 -17.96 -3.42
N VAL A 169 -6.14 -19.05 -3.02
CA VAL A 169 -6.03 -19.54 -1.63
C VAL A 169 -5.38 -18.53 -0.66
N ALA A 170 -4.63 -17.55 -1.18
CA ALA A 170 -4.04 -16.50 -0.36
C ALA A 170 -5.06 -15.45 0.10
N LEU A 171 -6.26 -15.49 -0.47
CA LEU A 171 -7.37 -14.59 -0.13
C LEU A 171 -8.51 -15.36 0.56
N MET A 172 -9.26 -14.64 1.36
CA MET A 172 -10.49 -15.10 2.02
C MET A 172 -11.52 -13.99 1.92
N LYS A 173 -12.75 -14.34 1.50
CA LYS A 173 -13.89 -13.42 1.48
C LYS A 173 -14.58 -13.43 2.83
N ALA A 174 -14.78 -12.25 3.41
CA ALA A 174 -15.67 -12.04 4.55
C ALA A 174 -17.06 -11.66 4.01
N GLU A 175 -18.02 -12.55 4.17
CA GLU A 175 -19.37 -12.45 3.62
C GLU A 175 -20.36 -12.21 4.77
N PRO A 176 -20.80 -10.95 5.01
CA PRO A 176 -21.75 -10.64 6.06
C PRO A 176 -23.16 -11.04 5.68
N ASN A 177 -24.01 -11.24 6.68
CA ASN A 177 -25.46 -11.15 6.51
C ASN A 177 -25.82 -9.66 6.38
N GLU A 178 -26.09 -9.21 5.16
CA GLU A 178 -26.29 -7.80 4.84
C GLU A 178 -27.58 -7.21 5.44
N ASP A 179 -28.51 -8.03 5.89
CA ASP A 179 -29.67 -7.58 6.68
C ASP A 179 -29.27 -7.08 8.08
N ILE A 180 -28.08 -7.44 8.55
CA ILE A 180 -27.59 -7.15 9.90
C ILE A 180 -26.31 -6.31 9.88
N ILE A 181 -25.36 -6.63 9.00
CA ILE A 181 -24.05 -5.96 8.90
C ILE A 181 -23.80 -5.58 7.44
N SER A 182 -23.66 -4.29 7.15
CA SER A 182 -23.25 -3.85 5.81
C SER A 182 -21.79 -4.21 5.52
N LYS A 183 -21.49 -4.45 4.24
CA LYS A 183 -20.10 -4.71 3.78
C LYS A 183 -19.15 -3.57 4.13
N ASP A 184 -19.59 -2.33 3.98
CA ASP A 184 -18.77 -1.15 4.26
C ASP A 184 -18.46 -1.03 5.75
N PHE A 185 -19.44 -1.26 6.62
CA PHE A 185 -19.21 -1.27 8.08
C PHE A 185 -18.25 -2.40 8.49
N LEU A 186 -18.42 -3.60 7.93
CA LEU A 186 -17.51 -4.71 8.18
C LEU A 186 -16.09 -4.40 7.69
N PHE A 187 -15.95 -3.76 6.53
CA PHE A 187 -14.66 -3.36 5.98
C PHE A 187 -13.92 -2.41 6.93
N GLU A 188 -14.59 -1.37 7.43
CA GLU A 188 -14.00 -0.43 8.38
C GLU A 188 -13.71 -1.09 9.73
N PHE A 189 -14.60 -1.95 10.23
CA PHE A 189 -14.36 -2.70 11.47
C PHE A 189 -13.09 -3.55 11.38
N LEU A 190 -12.90 -4.30 10.31
CA LEU A 190 -11.73 -5.16 10.15
C LEU A 190 -10.41 -4.39 10.02
N LYS A 191 -10.45 -3.10 9.70
CA LYS A 191 -9.29 -2.20 9.68
C LYS A 191 -8.93 -1.65 11.05
N ASN A 192 -9.81 -1.78 12.06
CA ASN A 192 -9.55 -1.30 13.42
C ASN A 192 -8.31 -1.96 14.01
N SER A 193 -7.47 -1.18 14.70
CA SER A 193 -6.19 -1.66 15.20
C SER A 193 -6.32 -2.75 16.28
N ASN A 194 -7.42 -2.79 17.02
CA ASN A 194 -7.63 -3.81 18.06
C ASN A 194 -7.73 -5.20 17.45
N ILE A 195 -8.59 -5.39 16.43
CA ILE A 195 -8.69 -6.67 15.72
C ILE A 195 -7.44 -6.97 14.90
N GLN A 196 -6.84 -5.93 14.26
CA GLN A 196 -5.60 -6.08 13.49
C GLN A 196 -4.48 -6.64 14.39
N ASN A 197 -4.22 -6.00 15.52
CA ASN A 197 -3.17 -6.41 16.46
C ASN A 197 -3.44 -7.79 17.05
N TYR A 198 -4.70 -8.10 17.38
CA TYR A 198 -5.08 -9.40 17.89
C TYR A 198 -4.80 -10.53 16.89
N ILE A 199 -5.28 -10.40 15.64
CA ILE A 199 -5.12 -11.42 14.61
C ILE A 199 -3.66 -11.55 14.16
N ILE A 200 -2.95 -10.45 13.95
CA ILE A 200 -1.52 -10.44 13.60
C ILE A 200 -0.68 -11.06 14.72
N GLY A 201 -0.96 -10.74 15.96
CA GLY A 201 -0.26 -11.30 17.12
C GLY A 201 -0.40 -12.82 17.25
N LEU A 202 -1.56 -13.38 16.89
CA LEU A 202 -1.77 -14.82 16.82
C LEU A 202 -1.09 -15.48 15.62
N SER A 203 -1.05 -14.79 14.48
CA SER A 203 -0.41 -15.29 13.25
C SER A 203 1.10 -15.49 13.40
N GLN A 204 1.77 -14.67 14.21
CA GLN A 204 3.22 -14.74 14.46
C GLN A 204 3.62 -15.88 15.41
N ARG A 205 2.69 -16.40 16.20
CA ARG A 205 2.96 -17.48 17.19
C ARG A 205 2.83 -18.90 16.63
N SER A 206 2.36 -19.04 15.39
CA SER A 206 2.17 -20.35 14.76
C SER A 206 3.47 -20.77 14.08
N ALA A 207 4.10 -21.86 14.57
CA ALA A 207 5.29 -22.43 13.97
C ALA A 207 4.98 -22.99 12.57
N GLY A 208 5.59 -22.42 11.51
CA GLY A 208 5.65 -22.99 10.17
C GLY A 208 5.11 -22.17 9.02
N GLN A 209 3.97 -21.53 9.11
CA GLN A 209 3.48 -20.54 8.13
C GLN A 209 2.67 -19.47 8.86
N SER A 210 3.17 -18.23 8.83
CA SER A 210 2.43 -17.08 9.36
C SER A 210 1.22 -16.79 8.47
N GLY A 211 0.04 -17.15 8.95
CA GLY A 211 -1.22 -16.91 8.25
C GLY A 211 -2.34 -16.53 9.21
N VAL A 212 -3.41 -15.96 8.68
CA VAL A 212 -4.58 -15.59 9.48
C VAL A 212 -5.18 -16.82 10.16
N ASN A 213 -5.25 -16.77 11.49
CA ASN A 213 -5.95 -17.78 12.26
C ASN A 213 -7.47 -17.53 12.11
N LYS A 214 -8.11 -18.37 11.27
CA LYS A 214 -9.52 -18.26 10.93
C LYS A 214 -10.42 -18.43 12.17
N GLU A 215 -10.12 -19.38 13.04
CA GLU A 215 -10.93 -19.64 14.24
C GLU A 215 -10.89 -18.44 15.21
N ALA A 216 -9.73 -17.83 15.40
CA ALA A 216 -9.60 -16.62 16.20
C ALA A 216 -10.36 -15.44 15.61
N LEU A 217 -10.37 -15.30 14.28
CA LEU A 217 -11.14 -14.28 13.60
C LEU A 217 -12.66 -14.52 13.74
N GLU A 218 -13.11 -15.74 13.57
CA GLU A 218 -14.53 -16.14 13.71
C GLU A 218 -15.08 -15.84 15.10
N LYS A 219 -14.26 -16.05 16.14
CA LYS A 219 -14.62 -15.82 17.54
C LYS A 219 -14.39 -14.37 18.01
N TYR A 220 -13.80 -13.53 17.17
CA TYR A 220 -13.54 -12.14 17.58
C TYR A 220 -14.86 -11.40 17.81
N PRO A 221 -14.98 -10.64 18.93
CA PRO A 221 -16.21 -9.95 19.27
C PRO A 221 -16.40 -8.68 18.42
N ILE A 222 -17.63 -8.45 17.98
CA ILE A 222 -18.08 -7.24 17.31
C ILE A 222 -19.34 -6.71 17.94
N SER A 223 -19.44 -5.39 18.08
CA SER A 223 -20.68 -4.70 18.46
C SER A 223 -21.38 -4.19 17.20
N ILE A 224 -22.63 -4.60 17.01
CA ILE A 224 -23.39 -4.37 15.78
C ILE A 224 -24.53 -3.40 16.06
N PRO A 225 -24.40 -2.13 15.67
CA PRO A 225 -25.51 -1.17 15.74
C PRO A 225 -26.51 -1.40 14.61
N PRO A 226 -27.72 -0.81 14.68
CA PRO A 226 -28.67 -0.82 13.58
C PRO A 226 -28.07 -0.28 12.27
N LEU A 227 -28.52 -0.78 11.11
CA LEU A 227 -27.96 -0.43 9.80
C LEU A 227 -27.89 1.09 9.53
N GLN A 228 -28.87 1.85 10.01
CA GLN A 228 -28.83 3.32 9.89
C GLN A 228 -27.66 3.96 10.66
N ILE A 229 -27.26 3.39 11.78
CA ILE A 229 -26.09 3.85 12.53
C ILE A 229 -24.80 3.41 11.81
N GLN A 230 -24.75 2.18 11.29
CA GLN A 230 -23.63 1.71 10.48
C GLN A 230 -23.36 2.63 9.29
N GLN A 231 -24.41 3.03 8.57
CA GLN A 231 -24.30 3.99 7.44
C GLN A 231 -23.73 5.34 7.87
N LYS A 232 -24.16 5.87 9.03
CA LYS A 232 -23.62 7.13 9.56
C LYS A 232 -22.14 7.00 9.92
N VAL A 233 -21.77 5.89 10.53
CA VAL A 233 -20.37 5.59 10.89
C VAL A 233 -19.51 5.49 9.64
N VAL A 234 -19.93 4.72 8.66
CA VAL A 234 -19.20 4.57 7.39
C VAL A 234 -19.02 5.93 6.71
N LYS A 235 -20.10 6.70 6.56
CA LYS A 235 -20.04 8.04 5.96
C LYS A 235 -19.05 8.95 6.69
N TYR A 236 -19.05 8.95 8.02
CA TYR A 236 -18.12 9.74 8.82
C TYR A 236 -16.66 9.31 8.58
N LEU A 237 -16.40 8.00 8.56
CA LEU A 237 -15.07 7.45 8.33
C LEU A 237 -14.58 7.73 6.90
N ASP A 238 -15.45 7.64 5.89
CA ASP A 238 -15.15 7.98 4.50
C ASP A 238 -14.75 9.46 4.37
N GLU A 239 -15.52 10.38 4.97
CA GLU A 239 -15.22 11.82 4.95
C GLU A 239 -13.86 12.15 5.57
N ILE A 240 -13.48 11.43 6.64
CA ILE A 240 -12.14 11.59 7.26
C ILE A 240 -11.06 10.99 6.37
N SER A 241 -11.29 9.79 5.84
CA SER A 241 -10.36 9.11 4.94
C SER A 241 -10.03 9.97 3.71
N GLU A 242 -11.05 10.57 3.08
CA GLU A 242 -10.86 11.48 1.94
C GLU A 242 -9.98 12.69 2.31
N LYS A 243 -10.21 13.29 3.49
CA LYS A 243 -9.37 14.41 3.96
C LYS A 243 -7.93 14.00 4.21
N ILE A 244 -7.72 12.82 4.80
CA ILE A 244 -6.40 12.26 5.07
C ILE A 244 -5.66 11.98 3.75
N GLU A 245 -6.30 11.33 2.79
CA GLU A 245 -5.69 11.05 1.49
C GLU A 245 -5.34 12.33 0.73
N LYS A 246 -6.17 13.37 0.83
CA LYS A 246 -5.85 14.70 0.28
C LYS A 246 -4.62 15.31 0.94
N ILE A 247 -4.51 15.23 2.28
CA ILE A 247 -3.32 15.71 3.01
C ILE A 247 -2.09 14.95 2.55
N LYS A 248 -2.13 13.61 2.49
CA LYS A 248 -1.01 12.76 2.07
C LYS A 248 -0.58 13.08 0.63
N SER A 249 -1.53 13.28 -0.29
CA SER A 249 -1.24 13.68 -1.66
C SER A 249 -0.48 15.01 -1.72
N ILE A 250 -0.91 16.02 -0.97
CA ILE A 250 -0.24 17.33 -0.89
C ILE A 250 1.17 17.19 -0.30
N GLN A 251 1.34 16.40 0.76
CA GLN A 251 2.65 16.18 1.37
C GLN A 251 3.61 15.51 0.38
N LYS A 252 3.15 14.49 -0.35
CA LYS A 252 3.91 13.80 -1.38
C LYS A 252 4.34 14.74 -2.51
N GLU A 253 3.44 15.55 -3.03
CA GLU A 253 3.74 16.54 -4.07
C GLU A 253 4.83 17.52 -3.62
N LYS A 254 4.74 18.01 -2.38
CA LYS A 254 5.77 18.90 -1.80
C LYS A 254 7.11 18.21 -1.67
N MET A 255 7.16 16.95 -1.23
CA MET A 255 8.39 16.17 -1.17
C MET A 255 9.02 15.99 -2.54
N ASP A 256 8.23 15.69 -3.56
CA ASP A 256 8.71 15.52 -4.93
C ASP A 256 9.23 16.84 -5.51
N SER A 257 8.55 17.95 -5.23
CA SER A 257 9.01 19.32 -5.60
C SER A 257 10.34 19.68 -4.91
N LEU A 258 10.53 19.33 -3.63
CA LEU A 258 11.78 19.55 -2.91
C LEU A 258 12.93 18.70 -3.45
N LYS A 259 12.67 17.45 -3.85
CA LYS A 259 13.66 16.59 -4.51
C LYS A 259 14.08 17.16 -5.88
N ALA A 260 13.11 17.66 -6.66
CA ALA A 260 13.38 18.33 -7.93
C ALA A 260 14.19 19.62 -7.73
N LEU A 261 13.88 20.42 -6.70
CA LEU A 261 14.64 21.61 -6.33
C LEU A 261 16.09 21.24 -5.96
N LYS A 262 16.30 20.20 -5.17
CA LYS A 262 17.64 19.70 -4.79
C LYS A 262 18.46 19.34 -6.04
N ALA A 263 17.86 18.63 -7.00
CA ALA A 263 18.50 18.30 -8.27
C ALA A 263 18.85 19.55 -9.11
N SER A 264 17.95 20.54 -9.16
CA SER A 264 18.18 21.80 -9.88
C SER A 264 19.28 22.64 -9.25
N ILE A 265 19.36 22.73 -7.91
CA ILE A 265 20.43 23.42 -7.18
C ILE A 265 21.78 22.76 -7.50
N LEU A 266 21.84 21.43 -7.50
CA LEU A 266 23.06 20.70 -7.85
C LEU A 266 23.52 20.98 -9.29
N ASP A 267 22.58 20.98 -10.24
CA ASP A 267 22.88 21.30 -11.66
C ASP A 267 23.44 22.74 -11.81
N LYS A 268 22.85 23.71 -11.11
CA LYS A 268 23.35 25.09 -11.07
C LYS A 268 24.74 25.21 -10.47
N ALA A 269 25.03 24.46 -9.41
CA ALA A 269 26.35 24.41 -8.79
C ALA A 269 27.43 23.97 -9.79
N PHE A 270 27.15 22.92 -10.55
CA PHE A 270 28.07 22.41 -11.58
C PHE A 270 28.22 23.33 -12.78
N ARG A 271 27.31 24.28 -13.00
CA ARG A 271 27.43 25.31 -14.03
C ARG A 271 28.12 26.59 -13.55
N GLY A 272 28.48 26.69 -12.26
CA GLY A 272 29.02 27.90 -11.68
C GLY A 272 27.97 29.02 -11.48
N GLU A 273 26.70 28.66 -11.36
CA GLU A 273 25.56 29.58 -11.23
C GLU A 273 25.08 29.72 -9.76
N LEU A 274 25.86 29.26 -8.78
CA LEU A 274 25.53 29.31 -7.35
C LEU A 274 26.15 30.50 -6.60
#